data_c4095a8a39f9461572cfb0d04eeadc98
#
_entry.id   c4095a8a39f9461572cfb0d04eeadc98
#
_cell.length_a   1.000
_cell.length_b   1.000
_cell.length_c   1.000
_cell.angle_alpha   90.00
_cell.angle_beta   90.00
_cell.angle_gamma   90.00
#
_symmetry.space_group_name_H-M   'P 1'
#
loop_
_entity.id
_entity.type
_entity.pdbx_description
1 polymer ?
#
loop_
_entity_poly.entity_id
_entity_poly.type
_entity_poly.pdbx_seq_one_letter_code
_entity_poly.pdbx_strand_id
1 'polypeptide(L)'
;MTLITVISRHGCHLCDVAVDLLESLRKELDFEIEKIFIDGDDDLEKLYGEQVPVIQIDGVHHGFWRVDPERLKSSLEKHRRHQ
;
A
#
# COMPACT_ATOMS: atom_id res chain seq x y z
N MET A 1 -1.33 -12.08 11.05
CA MET A 1 -0.96 -11.96 9.63
C MET A 1 -0.89 -10.48 9.26
N THR A 2 0.11 -10.10 8.48
CA THR A 2 0.30 -8.69 8.09
C THR A 2 -0.59 -8.35 6.89
N LEU A 3 -1.31 -7.25 6.97
CA LEU A 3 -2.14 -6.74 5.89
C LEU A 3 -1.54 -5.46 5.32
N ILE A 4 -1.29 -5.44 4.02
CA ILE A 4 -0.88 -4.23 3.32
C ILE A 4 -2.08 -3.69 2.55
N THR A 5 -2.48 -2.47 2.87
CA THR A 5 -3.58 -1.79 2.22
C THR A 5 -3.05 -0.82 1.18
N VAL A 6 -3.57 -0.92 -0.04
CA VAL A 6 -3.23 -0.02 -1.15
C VAL A 6 -4.45 0.84 -1.45
N ILE A 7 -4.36 2.12 -1.13
CA ILE A 7 -5.42 3.07 -1.44
C ILE A 7 -5.15 3.61 -2.84
N SER A 8 -6.04 3.32 -3.77
CA SER A 8 -5.86 3.53 -5.20
C SER A 8 -7.03 4.27 -5.83
N ARG A 9 -6.90 4.59 -7.11
CA ARG A 9 -8.02 5.07 -7.92
C ARG A 9 -7.93 4.42 -9.31
N HIS A 10 -9.07 4.31 -9.99
CA HIS A 10 -9.13 3.73 -11.32
C HIS A 10 -8.34 4.59 -12.31
N GLY A 11 -7.67 3.92 -13.25
CA GLY A 11 -6.88 4.63 -14.26
C GLY A 11 -5.53 5.15 -13.74
N CYS A 12 -5.12 4.77 -12.56
CA CYS A 12 -3.85 5.20 -11.97
C CYS A 12 -2.73 4.22 -12.33
N HIS A 13 -1.83 4.63 -13.20
CA HIS A 13 -0.71 3.79 -13.63
C HIS A 13 0.23 3.46 -12.46
N LEU A 14 0.52 4.45 -11.60
CA LEU A 14 1.39 4.23 -10.44
C LEU A 14 0.78 3.24 -9.45
N CYS A 15 -0.54 3.23 -9.33
CA CYS A 15 -1.24 2.27 -8.48
C CYS A 15 -1.07 0.85 -9.02
N ASP A 16 -1.17 0.67 -10.33
CA ASP A 16 -0.97 -0.64 -10.96
C ASP A 16 0.46 -1.14 -10.75
N VAL A 17 1.44 -0.27 -10.92
CA VAL A 17 2.85 -0.60 -10.70
C VAL A 17 3.09 -1.00 -9.24
N ALA A 18 2.51 -0.26 -8.30
CA ALA A 18 2.65 -0.55 -6.87
C ALA A 18 2.05 -1.91 -6.52
N VAL A 19 0.86 -2.22 -7.03
CA VAL A 19 0.20 -3.50 -6.78
C VAL A 19 1.01 -4.65 -7.38
N ASP A 20 1.50 -4.51 -8.60
CA ASP A 20 2.31 -5.55 -9.24
C ASP A 20 3.57 -5.83 -8.44
N LEU A 21 4.24 -4.80 -7.95
CA LEU A 21 5.42 -4.96 -7.12
C LEU A 21 5.10 -5.66 -5.80
N LEU A 22 4.01 -5.26 -5.14
CA LEU A 22 3.58 -5.90 -3.90
C LEU A 22 3.22 -7.36 -4.11
N GLU A 23 2.54 -7.69 -5.22
CA GLU A 23 2.22 -9.08 -5.55
C GLU A 23 3.49 -9.92 -5.73
N SER A 24 4.53 -9.35 -6.33
CA SER A 24 5.79 -10.04 -6.52
C SER A 24 6.53 -10.31 -5.19
N LEU A 25 6.33 -9.47 -4.20
CA LEU A 25 6.96 -9.60 -2.89
C LEU A 25 6.12 -10.39 -1.88
N ARG A 26 4.87 -10.61 -2.18
CA ARG A 26 3.90 -11.19 -1.26
C ARG A 26 4.34 -12.54 -0.67
N LYS A 27 4.83 -13.43 -1.51
CA LYS A 27 5.26 -14.76 -1.07
C LYS A 27 6.54 -14.70 -0.23
N GLU A 28 7.47 -13.85 -0.63
CA GLU A 28 8.74 -13.68 0.06
C GLU A 28 8.56 -13.08 1.45
N LEU A 29 7.70 -12.07 1.56
CA LEU A 29 7.54 -11.31 2.79
C LEU A 29 6.31 -11.73 3.62
N ASP A 30 5.49 -12.62 3.10
CA ASP A 30 4.33 -13.21 3.78
C ASP A 30 3.34 -12.17 4.31
N PHE A 31 2.61 -11.54 3.41
CA PHE A 31 1.55 -10.59 3.75
C PHE A 31 0.34 -10.76 2.84
N GLU A 32 -0.79 -10.18 3.25
CA GLU A 32 -2.00 -10.09 2.42
C GLU A 32 -2.11 -8.67 1.86
N ILE A 33 -2.82 -8.53 0.75
CA ILE A 33 -3.02 -7.24 0.08
C ILE A 33 -4.51 -6.93 0.02
N GLU A 34 -4.86 -5.72 0.44
CA GLU A 34 -6.21 -5.17 0.32
C GLU A 34 -6.15 -3.91 -0.54
N LYS A 35 -7.02 -3.82 -1.54
CA LYS A 35 -7.12 -2.63 -2.38
C LYS A 35 -8.37 -1.85 -2.02
N ILE A 36 -8.21 -0.54 -1.82
CA ILE A 36 -9.32 0.37 -1.57
C ILE A 36 -9.30 1.43 -2.66
N PHE A 37 -10.42 1.57 -3.38
CA PHE A 37 -10.56 2.57 -4.43
C PHE A 37 -11.30 3.79 -3.90
N ILE A 38 -10.75 4.97 -4.16
CA ILE A 38 -11.33 6.23 -3.68
C ILE A 38 -12.40 6.79 -4.60
N ASP A 39 -12.54 6.23 -5.81
CA ASP A 39 -13.52 6.69 -6.80
C ASP A 39 -14.94 6.64 -6.24
N GLY A 40 -15.63 7.76 -6.30
CA GLY A 40 -17.00 7.85 -5.80
C GLY A 40 -17.13 8.12 -4.31
N ASP A 41 -16.02 8.22 -3.58
CA ASP A 41 -16.02 8.55 -2.16
C ASP A 41 -15.37 9.92 -1.97
N ASP A 42 -16.18 10.95 -1.73
CA ASP A 42 -15.71 12.34 -1.63
C ASP A 42 -14.67 12.54 -0.53
N ASP A 43 -14.85 11.87 0.60
CA ASP A 43 -13.93 12.00 1.74
C ASP A 43 -12.57 11.41 1.40
N LEU A 44 -12.55 10.22 0.79
CA LEU A 44 -11.30 9.58 0.38
C LEU A 44 -10.61 10.36 -0.74
N GLU A 45 -11.37 10.90 -1.68
CA GLU A 45 -10.81 11.72 -2.76
C GLU A 45 -10.14 12.99 -2.20
N LYS A 46 -10.72 13.60 -1.18
CA LYS A 46 -10.11 14.78 -0.54
C LYS A 46 -8.83 14.40 0.20
N LEU A 47 -8.83 13.27 0.91
CA LEU A 47 -7.69 12.84 1.69
C LEU A 47 -6.52 12.33 0.83
N TYR A 48 -6.81 11.58 -0.22
CA TYR A 48 -5.80 10.82 -0.94
C TYR A 48 -5.74 11.09 -2.44
N GLY A 49 -6.60 11.93 -2.99
CA GLY A 49 -6.78 12.10 -4.44
C GLY A 49 -5.50 12.33 -5.23
N GLU A 50 -4.54 13.07 -4.67
CA GLU A 50 -3.27 13.37 -5.33
C GLU A 50 -2.12 12.50 -4.83
N GLN A 51 -2.35 11.69 -3.80
CA GLN A 51 -1.31 10.90 -3.13
C GLN A 51 -1.36 9.41 -3.47
N VAL A 52 -2.32 8.99 -4.28
CA VAL A 52 -2.43 7.57 -4.64
C VAL A 52 -1.25 7.12 -5.51
N PRO A 53 -0.75 5.90 -5.32
CA PRO A 53 -1.17 4.93 -4.32
C PRO A 53 -0.66 5.27 -2.91
N VAL A 54 -1.50 5.09 -1.91
CA VAL A 54 -1.10 5.20 -0.50
C VAL A 54 -0.96 3.79 0.07
N ILE A 55 0.15 3.52 0.73
CA ILE A 55 0.46 2.21 1.27
C ILE A 55 0.37 2.24 2.79
N GLN A 56 -0.38 1.30 3.37
CA GLN A 56 -0.51 1.14 4.82
C GLN A 56 -0.14 -0.29 5.21
N ILE A 57 0.55 -0.44 6.32
CA ILE A 57 0.90 -1.73 6.90
C ILE A 57 0.09 -1.88 8.19
N ASP A 58 -0.87 -2.83 8.20
CA ASP A 58 -1.81 -3.04 9.31
C ASP A 58 -2.46 -1.74 9.79
N GLY A 59 -2.87 -0.89 8.81
CA GLY A 59 -3.53 0.38 9.08
C GLY A 59 -2.60 1.56 9.37
N VAL A 60 -1.29 1.32 9.42
CA VAL A 60 -0.30 2.38 9.69
C VAL A 60 0.27 2.90 8.37
N HIS A 61 0.24 4.21 8.18
CA HIS A 61 0.77 4.84 6.97
C HIS A 61 2.25 4.48 6.76
N HIS A 62 2.56 3.98 5.57
CA HIS A 62 3.94 3.64 5.17
C HIS A 62 4.52 4.65 4.16
N GLY A 63 3.75 4.98 3.13
CA GLY A 63 4.22 5.88 2.09
C GLY A 63 3.16 6.11 1.03
N PHE A 64 3.53 6.88 0.01
CA PHE A 64 2.64 7.20 -1.10
C PHE A 64 3.43 7.36 -2.40
N TRP A 65 2.72 7.34 -3.54
CA TRP A 65 3.19 7.45 -4.94
C TRP A 65 3.93 6.23 -5.46
N ARG A 66 4.91 5.69 -4.75
CA ARG A 66 5.63 4.50 -5.22
C ARG A 66 6.04 3.62 -4.04
N VAL A 67 6.27 2.34 -4.35
CA VAL A 67 6.75 1.36 -3.38
C VAL A 67 8.24 1.16 -3.59
N ASP A 68 9.01 1.31 -2.52
CA ASP A 68 10.43 0.97 -2.50
C ASP A 68 10.57 -0.40 -1.81
N PRO A 69 11.01 -1.46 -2.52
CA PRO A 69 11.09 -2.80 -1.94
C PRO A 69 11.99 -2.89 -0.69
N GLU A 70 13.12 -2.20 -0.72
CA GLU A 70 14.05 -2.21 0.41
C GLU A 70 13.44 -1.54 1.64
N ARG A 71 12.80 -0.40 1.44
CA ARG A 71 12.12 0.31 2.53
C ARG A 71 10.95 -0.50 3.07
N LEU A 72 10.21 -1.15 2.18
CA LEU A 72 9.08 -2.00 2.59
C LEU A 72 9.56 -3.15 3.47
N LYS A 73 10.63 -3.84 3.07
CA LYS A 73 11.22 -4.93 3.84
C LYS A 73 11.64 -4.44 5.23
N SER A 74 12.31 -3.31 5.29
CA SER A 74 12.77 -2.71 6.56
C SER A 74 11.58 -2.35 7.45
N SER A 75 10.56 -1.74 6.89
CA SER A 75 9.35 -1.35 7.63
C SER A 75 8.61 -2.57 8.18
N LEU A 76 8.50 -3.65 7.39
CA LEU A 76 7.86 -4.88 7.82
C LEU A 76 8.63 -5.54 8.96
N GLU A 77 9.95 -5.56 8.90
CA GLU A 77 10.78 -6.11 9.98
C GLU A 77 10.56 -5.34 11.28
N LYS A 78 10.59 -4.01 11.22
CA LYS A 78 10.36 -3.17 12.39
C LYS A 78 8.97 -3.37 12.97
N HIS A 79 7.96 -3.42 12.10
CA HIS A 79 6.58 -3.62 12.50
C HIS A 79 6.40 -4.96 13.23
N ARG A 80 6.99 -6.02 12.68
CA ARG A 80 6.89 -7.36 13.25
C ARG A 80 7.64 -7.52 14.58
N ARG A 81 8.70 -6.75 14.78
CA ARG A 81 9.46 -6.77 16.05
C ARG A 81 8.67 -6.16 17.20
N HIS A 82 7.71 -5.30 16.92
CA HIS A 82 6.92 -4.61 17.94
C HIS A 82 5.57 -5.27 18.21
N GLN A 83 5.32 -6.40 17.63
CA GLN A 83 4.08 -7.17 17.84
C GLN A 83 4.23 -8.22 18.92
#